data_812b575f432df2587a2a6f19b9f2156a
#
_entry.id   812b575f432df2587a2a6f19b9f2156a
#
_cell.length_a   1.000
_cell.length_b   1.000
_cell.length_c   1.000
_cell.angle_alpha   90.00
_cell.angle_beta   90.00
_cell.angle_gamma   90.00
#
_symmetry.space_group_name_H-M   'P 1'
#
loop_
_entity.id
_entity.type
_entity.pdbx_description
1 polymer ?
#
loop_
_entity_poly.entity_id
_entity_poly.type
_entity_poly.pdbx_seq_one_letter_code
_entity_poly.pdbx_strand_id
1 'polypeptide(L)'
;MTKQEKDFSDLSQKLLTTTDGTESYFAFEKNKINIIVMKRILLALLFISHCSFAQVKDFFGIIKDNDGYVNIREKANIKSKIIGTLSNNTIVCIGEDSIGNWLKNEDNGYIYKDRVQWIHHFKSIPSVGGNEYLDIFSQDGIEVKVATQKFDKNKHKIIYTKKFGVTKIDGFDPYGVDYDLPKYEYKSIEVTINGKKVDFPKKAYSDLLDPLSAIKVYYDEDNDALYIVTTGGAGAAEYDVCWQIINGIYKDRKVGSF
;
A
#
# COMPACT_ATOMS: atom_id res chain seq x y z
N MET A 1 -42.63 28.05 -35.65
CA MET A 1 -42.03 26.82 -36.15
C MET A 1 -40.55 27.12 -36.50
N THR A 2 -39.64 26.57 -35.77
CA THR A 2 -38.22 26.79 -35.97
C THR A 2 -37.73 25.99 -37.19
N LYS A 3 -36.58 26.39 -37.79
CA LYS A 3 -36.00 25.72 -38.94
C LYS A 3 -35.80 24.21 -38.72
N GLN A 4 -35.55 23.80 -37.47
CA GLN A 4 -35.43 22.42 -37.03
C GLN A 4 -36.72 21.61 -37.10
N GLU A 5 -37.86 22.24 -36.78
CA GLU A 5 -39.19 21.59 -36.85
C GLU A 5 -39.65 21.36 -38.27
N LYS A 6 -39.24 22.24 -39.21
CA LYS A 6 -39.51 22.10 -40.64
C LYS A 6 -38.70 20.98 -41.27
N ASP A 7 -37.41 20.89 -40.95
CA ASP A 7 -36.55 19.82 -41.42
C ASP A 7 -36.99 18.44 -40.93
N PHE A 8 -37.56 18.36 -39.69
CA PHE A 8 -38.10 17.11 -39.15
C PHE A 8 -39.40 16.70 -39.81
N SER A 9 -40.26 17.66 -40.15
CA SER A 9 -41.53 17.42 -40.88
C SER A 9 -41.24 16.92 -42.33
N ASP A 10 -40.30 17.51 -43.05
CA ASP A 10 -39.91 17.08 -44.39
C ASP A 10 -39.22 15.70 -44.41
N LEU A 11 -38.43 15.36 -43.37
CA LEU A 11 -37.87 14.02 -43.25
C LEU A 11 -38.95 12.97 -42.96
N SER A 12 -39.97 13.30 -42.16
CA SER A 12 -41.05 12.37 -41.84
C SER A 12 -41.97 12.11 -43.01
N GLN A 13 -42.22 13.12 -43.87
CA GLN A 13 -42.97 12.93 -45.12
C GLN A 13 -42.19 12.13 -46.19
N LYS A 14 -40.89 12.30 -46.28
CA LYS A 14 -40.02 11.53 -47.19
C LYS A 14 -39.93 10.04 -46.81
N LEU A 15 -40.03 9.73 -45.53
CA LEU A 15 -40.03 8.34 -45.01
C LEU A 15 -41.38 7.60 -45.27
N LEU A 16 -42.47 8.33 -45.48
CA LEU A 16 -43.78 7.75 -45.77
C LEU A 16 -44.02 7.40 -47.23
N THR A 17 -43.13 7.79 -48.14
CA THR A 17 -43.30 7.58 -49.59
C THR A 17 -42.39 6.48 -50.18
N THR A 18 -41.59 5.81 -49.40
CA THR A 18 -40.80 4.64 -49.85
C THR A 18 -41.54 3.35 -49.44
N THR A 19 -41.86 2.55 -50.44
CA THR A 19 -42.64 1.30 -50.36
C THR A 19 -41.93 0.12 -49.68
N ASP A 20 -40.86 0.39 -48.87
CA ASP A 20 -40.19 -0.65 -48.07
C ASP A 20 -39.88 -0.16 -46.64
N GLY A 21 -40.95 -0.10 -45.84
CA GLY A 21 -40.86 0.32 -44.42
C GLY A 21 -40.10 -0.63 -43.52
N THR A 22 -39.71 -1.79 -44.00
CA THR A 22 -39.04 -2.81 -43.20
C THR A 22 -37.54 -2.51 -43.05
N GLU A 23 -36.86 -2.07 -44.09
CA GLU A 23 -35.41 -1.74 -44.01
C GLU A 23 -35.12 -0.51 -43.13
N SER A 24 -35.97 0.50 -43.19
CA SER A 24 -35.82 1.71 -42.34
C SER A 24 -36.07 1.42 -40.85
N TYR A 25 -37.01 0.53 -40.55
CA TYR A 25 -37.32 0.10 -39.17
C TYR A 25 -36.15 -0.71 -38.58
N PHE A 26 -35.58 -1.64 -39.35
CA PHE A 26 -34.40 -2.42 -38.96
C PHE A 26 -33.15 -1.56 -38.72
N ALA A 27 -32.95 -0.55 -39.56
CA ALA A 27 -31.81 0.39 -39.36
C ALA A 27 -31.99 1.27 -38.12
N PHE A 28 -33.19 1.69 -37.80
CA PHE A 28 -33.52 2.48 -36.61
C PHE A 28 -33.32 1.66 -35.34
N GLU A 29 -33.82 0.41 -35.29
CA GLU A 29 -33.64 -0.52 -34.15
C GLU A 29 -32.19 -0.88 -33.94
N LYS A 30 -31.42 -1.13 -35.02
CA LYS A 30 -29.99 -1.43 -34.97
C LYS A 30 -29.17 -0.27 -34.40
N ASN A 31 -29.52 0.99 -34.77
CA ASN A 31 -28.89 2.18 -34.17
C ASN A 31 -29.25 2.36 -32.69
N LYS A 32 -30.48 2.07 -32.28
CA LYS A 32 -30.93 2.14 -30.89
C LYS A 32 -30.20 1.11 -30.01
N ILE A 33 -30.02 -0.11 -30.51
CA ILE A 33 -29.28 -1.17 -29.85
C ILE A 33 -27.80 -0.77 -29.70
N ASN A 34 -27.19 -0.22 -30.73
CA ASN A 34 -25.81 0.26 -30.69
C ASN A 34 -25.59 1.38 -29.66
N ILE A 35 -26.51 2.32 -29.55
CA ILE A 35 -26.46 3.40 -28.54
C ILE A 35 -26.58 2.85 -27.11
N ILE A 36 -27.47 1.87 -26.89
CA ILE A 36 -27.64 1.24 -25.60
C ILE A 36 -26.40 0.43 -25.20
N VAL A 37 -25.82 -0.31 -26.14
CA VAL A 37 -24.59 -1.07 -25.93
C VAL A 37 -23.42 -0.13 -25.65
N MET A 38 -23.26 0.95 -26.41
CA MET A 38 -22.23 1.98 -26.18
C MET A 38 -22.39 2.65 -24.80
N LYS A 39 -23.61 2.99 -24.37
CA LYS A 39 -23.86 3.54 -23.03
C LYS A 39 -23.50 2.56 -21.93
N ARG A 40 -23.81 1.28 -22.10
CA ARG A 40 -23.43 0.23 -21.11
C ARG A 40 -21.91 0.01 -21.07
N ILE A 41 -21.21 0.05 -22.20
CA ILE A 41 -19.76 -0.04 -22.27
C ILE A 41 -19.12 1.20 -21.61
N LEU A 42 -19.65 2.40 -21.88
CA LEU A 42 -19.17 3.63 -21.26
C LEU A 42 -19.38 3.63 -19.74
N LEU A 43 -20.52 3.12 -19.28
CA LEU A 43 -20.80 2.95 -17.85
C LEU A 43 -19.87 1.92 -17.20
N ALA A 44 -19.59 0.81 -17.88
CA ALA A 44 -18.64 -0.20 -17.42
C ALA A 44 -17.20 0.35 -17.33
N LEU A 45 -16.78 1.16 -18.31
CA LEU A 45 -15.48 1.83 -18.31
C LEU A 45 -15.34 2.86 -17.18
N LEU A 46 -16.44 3.56 -16.82
CA LEU A 46 -16.47 4.47 -15.66
C LEU A 46 -16.33 3.73 -14.32
N PHE A 47 -16.83 2.51 -14.21
CA PHE A 47 -16.66 1.69 -12.99
C PHE A 47 -15.25 1.10 -12.85
N ILE A 48 -14.53 0.85 -13.94
CA ILE A 48 -13.17 0.32 -13.91
C ILE A 48 -12.16 1.37 -13.42
N SER A 49 -12.45 2.67 -13.59
CA SER A 49 -11.55 3.76 -13.20
C SER A 49 -11.48 4.04 -11.69
N HIS A 50 -12.24 3.34 -10.86
CA HIS A 50 -12.26 3.54 -9.39
C HIS A 50 -11.62 2.39 -8.60
N CYS A 51 -10.99 1.42 -9.24
CA CYS A 51 -10.05 0.54 -8.56
C CYS A 51 -8.74 1.30 -8.34
N SER A 52 -8.75 2.25 -7.41
CA SER A 52 -7.51 2.74 -6.80
C SER A 52 -6.94 1.55 -6.02
N PHE A 53 -6.00 0.84 -6.63
CA PHE A 53 -5.11 -0.02 -5.86
C PHE A 53 -4.44 0.90 -4.85
N ALA A 54 -4.62 0.63 -3.56
CA ALA A 54 -3.80 1.24 -2.53
C ALA A 54 -2.35 0.87 -2.88
N GLN A 55 -1.63 1.79 -3.50
CA GLN A 55 -0.20 1.63 -3.71
C GLN A 55 0.43 1.78 -2.34
N VAL A 56 1.09 0.74 -1.86
CA VAL A 56 2.05 0.89 -0.76
C VAL A 56 2.99 1.99 -1.19
N LYS A 57 2.92 3.12 -0.52
CA LYS A 57 3.82 4.24 -0.79
C LYS A 57 5.23 3.77 -0.48
N ASP A 58 6.17 4.00 -1.40
CA ASP A 58 7.55 3.50 -1.28
C ASP A 58 8.37 4.46 -0.39
N PHE A 59 8.07 4.46 0.92
CA PHE A 59 8.71 5.36 1.89
C PHE A 59 9.95 4.80 2.55
N PHE A 60 10.17 3.49 2.47
CA PHE A 60 11.26 2.87 3.19
C PHE A 60 12.52 2.79 2.37
N GLY A 61 13.60 3.26 2.97
CA GLY A 61 14.95 3.12 2.46
C GLY A 61 15.87 2.50 3.51
N ILE A 62 17.03 2.05 3.05
CA ILE A 62 18.12 1.51 3.89
C ILE A 62 19.32 2.41 3.73
N ILE A 63 19.93 2.78 4.83
CA ILE A 63 21.21 3.51 4.81
C ILE A 63 22.30 2.59 4.26
N LYS A 64 23.00 3.09 3.22
CA LYS A 64 24.13 2.41 2.59
C LYS A 64 25.20 3.44 2.23
N ASP A 65 26.28 3.45 2.95
CA ASP A 65 27.40 4.37 2.79
C ASP A 65 28.73 3.63 2.94
N ASN A 66 29.76 4.05 2.18
CA ASN A 66 31.08 3.45 2.25
C ASN A 66 31.77 3.69 3.61
N ASP A 67 31.40 4.79 4.28
CA ASP A 67 31.94 5.15 5.61
C ASP A 67 31.26 4.36 6.74
N GLY A 68 30.23 3.54 6.42
CA GLY A 68 29.47 2.76 7.40
C GLY A 68 28.35 3.53 8.10
N TYR A 69 28.19 4.81 7.82
CA TYR A 69 27.14 5.66 8.41
C TYR A 69 26.86 6.89 7.55
N VAL A 70 25.74 7.55 7.79
CA VAL A 70 25.38 8.83 7.18
C VAL A 70 25.11 9.87 8.25
N ASN A 71 25.44 11.12 7.96
CA ASN A 71 25.09 12.26 8.82
C ASN A 71 23.66 12.71 8.54
N ILE A 72 22.89 12.93 9.61
CA ILE A 72 21.63 13.65 9.56
C ILE A 72 21.92 15.14 9.75
N ARG A 73 21.41 15.96 8.85
CA ARG A 73 21.62 17.42 8.89
C ARG A 73 20.35 18.17 9.23
N GLU A 74 20.51 19.27 9.95
CA GLU A 74 19.38 20.15 10.34
C GLU A 74 18.65 20.78 9.14
N LYS A 75 19.38 21.06 8.06
CA LYS A 75 18.85 21.66 6.82
C LYS A 75 19.39 20.90 5.60
N ALA A 76 18.70 21.01 4.49
CA ALA A 76 19.07 20.42 3.19
C ALA A 76 20.31 21.07 2.59
N ASN A 77 21.44 21.04 3.30
CA ASN A 77 22.71 21.66 2.91
C ASN A 77 23.88 20.92 3.55
N ILE A 78 24.94 20.66 2.74
CA ILE A 78 26.17 19.98 3.20
C ILE A 78 26.93 20.72 4.30
N LYS A 79 26.78 22.05 4.38
CA LYS A 79 27.39 22.90 5.42
C LYS A 79 26.49 23.07 6.66
N SER A 80 25.28 22.52 6.65
CA SER A 80 24.38 22.60 7.78
C SER A 80 24.90 21.76 8.96
N LYS A 81 24.48 22.12 10.17
CA LYS A 81 24.79 21.41 11.40
C LYS A 81 24.40 19.93 11.29
N ILE A 82 25.30 19.05 11.72
CA ILE A 82 25.01 17.63 11.92
C ILE A 82 24.25 17.49 13.25
N ILE A 83 23.06 16.90 13.20
CA ILE A 83 22.19 16.70 14.37
C ILE A 83 22.11 15.23 14.81
N GLY A 84 22.64 14.32 14.01
CA GLY A 84 22.70 12.90 14.32
C GLY A 84 23.41 12.11 13.23
N THR A 85 23.50 10.79 13.42
CA THR A 85 24.04 9.83 12.44
C THR A 85 23.16 8.59 12.39
N LEU A 86 23.14 7.92 11.23
CA LEU A 86 22.52 6.61 11.04
C LEU A 86 23.55 5.63 10.48
N SER A 87 23.67 4.48 11.08
CA SER A 87 24.55 3.40 10.61
C SER A 87 24.00 2.71 9.37
N ASN A 88 24.85 2.06 8.60
CA ASN A 88 24.42 1.18 7.51
C ASN A 88 23.41 0.14 8.00
N ASN A 89 22.52 -0.27 7.10
CA ASN A 89 21.40 -1.19 7.34
C ASN A 89 20.32 -0.64 8.28
N THR A 90 20.36 0.64 8.69
CA THR A 90 19.24 1.26 9.38
C THR A 90 18.09 1.51 8.40
N ILE A 91 16.88 1.04 8.75
CA ILE A 91 15.65 1.37 8.00
C ILE A 91 15.30 2.83 8.27
N VAL A 92 15.06 3.60 7.22
CA VAL A 92 14.59 4.99 7.31
C VAL A 92 13.24 5.13 6.63
N CYS A 93 12.39 5.94 7.24
CA CYS A 93 11.14 6.38 6.64
C CYS A 93 11.35 7.78 6.06
N ILE A 94 11.12 7.93 4.77
CA ILE A 94 11.37 9.17 4.04
C ILE A 94 10.05 9.85 3.72
N GLY A 95 9.88 11.06 4.23
CA GLY A 95 8.71 11.89 3.94
C GLY A 95 8.72 12.49 2.53
N GLU A 96 7.59 13.04 2.13
CA GLU A 96 7.43 13.70 0.81
C GLU A 96 8.18 15.03 0.70
N ASP A 97 8.55 15.66 1.81
CA ASP A 97 9.20 16.99 1.90
C ASP A 97 10.69 16.96 1.52
N SER A 98 11.04 16.35 0.39
CA SER A 98 12.43 16.32 -0.08
C SER A 98 12.80 17.62 -0.78
N ILE A 99 14.02 18.12 -0.58
CA ILE A 99 14.55 19.35 -1.18
C ILE A 99 15.75 19.02 -2.08
N GLY A 100 15.51 18.97 -3.37
CA GLY A 100 16.54 18.58 -4.35
C GLY A 100 17.06 17.17 -4.09
N ASN A 101 18.34 17.03 -3.74
CA ASN A 101 18.97 15.73 -3.42
C ASN A 101 18.95 15.41 -1.92
N TRP A 102 18.21 16.14 -1.11
CA TRP A 102 18.10 15.93 0.33
C TRP A 102 16.74 15.34 0.66
N LEU A 103 16.75 14.17 1.25
CA LEU A 103 15.58 13.46 1.71
C LEU A 103 15.30 13.84 3.16
N LYS A 104 14.08 14.25 3.47
CA LYS A 104 13.67 14.52 4.84
C LYS A 104 13.31 13.21 5.52
N ASN A 105 13.96 12.89 6.62
CA ASN A 105 13.62 11.73 7.43
C ASN A 105 12.57 12.10 8.51
N GLU A 106 12.01 11.10 9.15
CA GLU A 106 11.00 11.26 10.21
C GLU A 106 11.46 12.07 11.42
N ASP A 107 12.77 12.12 11.72
CA ASP A 107 13.34 12.91 12.82
C ASP A 107 13.51 14.40 12.45
N ASN A 108 12.84 14.85 11.38
CA ASN A 108 12.94 16.21 10.84
C ASN A 108 14.34 16.66 10.42
N GLY A 109 15.24 15.71 10.15
CA GLY A 109 16.54 15.98 9.58
C GLY A 109 16.60 15.63 8.09
N TYR A 110 17.76 15.92 7.47
CA TYR A 110 17.98 15.71 6.05
C TYR A 110 19.15 14.75 5.83
N ILE A 111 18.94 13.76 4.94
CA ILE A 111 19.91 12.79 4.50
C ILE A 111 20.12 12.97 3.00
N TYR A 112 21.35 12.88 2.51
CA TYR A 112 21.61 12.97 1.08
C TYR A 112 21.16 11.68 0.37
N LYS A 113 20.44 11.80 -0.73
CA LYS A 113 19.68 10.71 -1.36
C LYS A 113 20.54 9.55 -1.86
N ASP A 114 21.82 9.78 -2.24
CA ASP A 114 22.73 8.73 -2.71
C ASP A 114 23.21 7.79 -1.60
N ARG A 115 22.87 8.11 -0.34
CA ARG A 115 23.15 7.31 0.87
C ARG A 115 21.96 6.44 1.27
N VAL A 116 20.87 6.49 0.52
CA VAL A 116 19.64 5.74 0.78
C VAL A 116 19.36 4.82 -0.40
N GLN A 117 19.32 3.53 -0.14
CA GLN A 117 18.88 2.52 -1.09
C GLN A 117 17.41 2.20 -0.82
N TRP A 118 16.56 2.39 -1.81
CA TRP A 118 15.12 2.13 -1.68
C TRP A 118 14.83 0.64 -1.63
N ILE A 119 13.99 0.22 -0.66
CA ILE A 119 13.66 -1.20 -0.46
C ILE A 119 12.96 -1.80 -1.69
N HIS A 120 12.11 -1.04 -2.36
CA HIS A 120 11.41 -1.50 -3.56
C HIS A 120 12.32 -1.70 -4.80
N HIS A 121 13.59 -1.31 -4.74
CA HIS A 121 14.57 -1.62 -5.78
C HIS A 121 15.23 -2.99 -5.60
N PHE A 122 15.04 -3.64 -4.46
CA PHE A 122 15.53 -5.01 -4.25
C PHE A 122 14.66 -6.03 -5.00
N LYS A 123 15.15 -7.25 -5.10
CA LYS A 123 14.45 -8.35 -5.73
C LYS A 123 13.12 -8.62 -5.03
N SER A 124 12.02 -8.51 -5.77
CA SER A 124 10.70 -8.83 -5.23
C SER A 124 10.50 -10.34 -5.12
N ILE A 125 10.04 -10.82 -3.97
CA ILE A 125 9.60 -12.19 -3.77
C ILE A 125 8.10 -12.25 -4.07
N PRO A 126 7.65 -13.02 -5.06
CA PRO A 126 6.27 -13.04 -5.50
C PRO A 126 5.35 -13.72 -4.49
N SER A 127 4.09 -13.29 -4.46
CA SER A 127 3.02 -14.05 -3.82
C SER A 127 2.76 -15.33 -4.62
N VAL A 128 2.69 -16.44 -3.94
CA VAL A 128 2.42 -17.78 -4.54
C VAL A 128 1.07 -18.33 -4.14
N GLY A 129 0.30 -17.60 -3.32
CA GLY A 129 -1.05 -17.98 -2.90
C GLY A 129 -1.42 -17.44 -1.53
N GLY A 130 -2.56 -17.92 -1.03
CA GLY A 130 -3.11 -17.49 0.25
C GLY A 130 -4.63 -17.59 0.27
N ASN A 131 -5.24 -16.95 1.25
CA ASN A 131 -6.68 -16.78 1.39
C ASN A 131 -6.97 -15.48 2.16
N GLU A 132 -8.23 -15.23 2.53
CA GLU A 132 -8.64 -14.02 3.26
C GLU A 132 -7.80 -13.70 4.52
N TYR A 133 -7.19 -14.73 5.14
CA TYR A 133 -6.43 -14.60 6.40
C TYR A 133 -4.97 -15.05 6.30
N LEU A 134 -4.46 -15.33 5.10
CA LEU A 134 -3.12 -15.84 4.91
C LEU A 134 -2.55 -15.41 3.57
N ASP A 135 -1.42 -14.72 3.58
CA ASP A 135 -0.61 -14.42 2.42
C ASP A 135 0.67 -15.26 2.44
N ILE A 136 1.04 -15.85 1.29
CA ILE A 136 2.21 -16.70 1.15
C ILE A 136 3.08 -16.15 0.01
N PHE A 137 4.34 -15.89 0.31
CA PHE A 137 5.36 -15.46 -0.64
C PHE A 137 6.46 -16.49 -0.67
N SER A 138 6.92 -16.89 -1.86
CA SER A 138 8.01 -17.87 -1.95
C SER A 138 8.80 -17.73 -3.24
N GLN A 139 10.12 -17.72 -3.12
CA GLN A 139 11.08 -17.81 -4.21
C GLN A 139 12.49 -18.12 -3.67
N ASP A 140 13.29 -18.88 -4.41
CA ASP A 140 14.73 -19.12 -4.18
C ASP A 140 15.10 -19.50 -2.74
N GLY A 141 14.32 -20.41 -2.15
CA GLY A 141 14.54 -20.88 -0.78
C GLY A 141 14.03 -19.96 0.31
N ILE A 142 13.45 -18.82 -0.04
CA ILE A 142 12.77 -17.90 0.88
C ILE A 142 11.27 -18.23 0.89
N GLU A 143 10.68 -18.37 2.07
CA GLU A 143 9.23 -18.47 2.26
C GLU A 143 8.82 -17.50 3.38
N VAL A 144 7.79 -16.68 3.10
CA VAL A 144 7.17 -15.78 4.08
C VAL A 144 5.68 -16.08 4.13
N LYS A 145 5.15 -16.31 5.32
CA LYS A 145 3.72 -16.48 5.59
C LYS A 145 3.27 -15.43 6.57
N VAL A 146 2.30 -14.63 6.19
CA VAL A 146 1.68 -13.64 7.07
C VAL A 146 0.23 -14.04 7.28
N ALA A 147 -0.10 -14.43 8.50
CA ALA A 147 -1.45 -14.81 8.88
C ALA A 147 -2.09 -13.73 9.75
N THR A 148 -3.36 -13.43 9.45
CA THR A 148 -4.21 -12.53 10.22
C THR A 148 -5.37 -13.31 10.84
N GLN A 149 -6.11 -12.68 11.74
CA GLN A 149 -7.34 -13.21 12.32
C GLN A 149 -8.25 -12.05 12.78
N LYS A 150 -9.51 -12.36 13.03
CA LYS A 150 -10.43 -11.41 13.67
C LYS A 150 -9.94 -11.07 15.07
N PHE A 151 -10.00 -9.79 15.41
CA PHE A 151 -9.66 -9.33 16.76
C PHE A 151 -10.68 -9.85 17.79
N ASP A 152 -10.19 -10.52 18.82
CA ASP A 152 -11.01 -11.03 19.92
C ASP A 152 -10.75 -10.24 21.20
N LYS A 153 -11.60 -9.25 21.49
CA LYS A 153 -11.47 -8.36 22.66
C LYS A 153 -11.33 -9.10 24.00
N ASN A 154 -11.83 -10.34 24.11
CA ASN A 154 -11.77 -11.12 25.33
C ASN A 154 -10.37 -11.69 25.62
N LYS A 155 -9.47 -11.65 24.63
CA LYS A 155 -8.09 -12.12 24.74
C LYS A 155 -7.09 -11.00 25.02
N HIS A 156 -7.58 -9.74 25.12
CA HIS A 156 -6.74 -8.57 25.23
C HIS A 156 -7.10 -7.73 26.45
N LYS A 157 -6.09 -7.09 27.06
CA LYS A 157 -6.29 -6.07 28.08
C LYS A 157 -6.40 -4.71 27.39
N ILE A 158 -7.62 -4.16 27.34
CA ILE A 158 -7.93 -2.92 26.63
C ILE A 158 -8.09 -1.79 27.62
N ILE A 159 -7.44 -0.65 27.37
CA ILE A 159 -7.69 0.61 28.07
C ILE A 159 -8.44 1.53 27.12
N TYR A 160 -9.64 1.89 27.55
CA TYR A 160 -10.53 2.77 26.83
C TYR A 160 -10.77 4.05 27.62
N THR A 161 -10.75 5.20 26.95
CA THR A 161 -11.11 6.49 27.52
C THR A 161 -12.22 7.13 26.71
N LYS A 162 -13.16 7.80 27.40
CA LYS A 162 -14.30 8.46 26.73
C LYS A 162 -13.87 9.53 25.73
N LYS A 163 -12.70 10.14 25.94
CA LYS A 163 -12.19 11.24 25.11
C LYS A 163 -11.44 10.74 23.88
N PHE A 164 -10.66 9.68 24.01
CA PHE A 164 -9.71 9.22 22.99
C PHE A 164 -9.99 7.81 22.46
N GLY A 165 -11.08 7.16 22.90
CA GLY A 165 -11.37 5.79 22.51
C GLY A 165 -10.39 4.78 23.11
N VAL A 166 -9.97 3.81 22.32
CA VAL A 166 -8.96 2.81 22.68
C VAL A 166 -7.59 3.48 22.75
N THR A 167 -6.95 3.46 23.92
CA THR A 167 -5.64 4.10 24.12
C THR A 167 -4.51 3.10 24.33
N LYS A 168 -4.82 1.89 24.84
CA LYS A 168 -3.82 0.81 24.96
C LYS A 168 -4.47 -0.55 24.73
N ILE A 169 -3.70 -1.45 24.10
CA ILE A 169 -4.02 -2.87 24.00
C ILE A 169 -2.79 -3.65 24.48
N ASP A 170 -2.98 -4.51 25.48
CA ASP A 170 -1.94 -5.30 26.14
C ASP A 170 -0.75 -4.48 26.65
N GLY A 171 -1.02 -3.21 27.00
CA GLY A 171 -0.02 -2.28 27.52
C GLY A 171 0.71 -1.44 26.47
N PHE A 172 0.52 -1.71 25.18
CA PHE A 172 1.12 -0.96 24.09
C PHE A 172 0.16 0.12 23.59
N ASP A 173 0.72 1.19 23.00
CA ASP A 173 -0.01 2.15 22.18
C ASP A 173 -0.25 1.48 20.81
N PRO A 174 -1.51 1.22 20.41
CA PRO A 174 -1.76 0.45 19.21
C PRO A 174 -1.63 1.32 17.95
N TYR A 175 -0.98 0.81 16.91
CA TYR A 175 -1.08 1.33 15.56
C TYR A 175 -2.33 0.77 14.87
N GLY A 176 -2.92 1.51 13.96
CA GLY A 176 -4.08 1.07 13.18
C GLY A 176 -5.43 1.26 13.88
N VAL A 177 -5.44 1.87 15.07
CA VAL A 177 -6.65 2.09 15.89
C VAL A 177 -6.87 3.58 16.07
N ASP A 178 -8.02 4.09 15.64
CA ASP A 178 -8.40 5.49 15.85
C ASP A 178 -9.21 5.64 17.16
N TYR A 179 -10.49 5.26 17.14
CA TYR A 179 -11.36 5.40 18.31
C TYR A 179 -11.94 4.06 18.76
N ASP A 180 -12.40 3.29 17.80
CA ASP A 180 -13.07 2.01 18.02
C ASP A 180 -12.08 0.84 18.16
N LEU A 181 -12.59 -0.33 18.55
CA LEU A 181 -11.81 -1.56 18.56
C LEU A 181 -11.41 -1.96 17.13
N PRO A 182 -10.20 -2.50 16.96
CA PRO A 182 -9.78 -3.02 15.65
C PRO A 182 -10.65 -4.22 15.24
N LYS A 183 -10.70 -4.48 13.95
CA LYS A 183 -11.43 -5.63 13.37
C LYS A 183 -10.54 -6.86 13.23
N TYR A 184 -9.26 -6.64 12.96
CA TYR A 184 -8.28 -7.69 12.67
C TYR A 184 -6.97 -7.46 13.42
N GLU A 185 -6.23 -8.55 13.60
CA GLU A 185 -4.90 -8.56 14.18
C GLU A 185 -4.01 -9.57 13.44
N TYR A 186 -2.69 -9.42 13.55
CA TYR A 186 -1.75 -10.45 13.10
C TYR A 186 -1.82 -11.68 13.99
N LYS A 187 -2.04 -12.85 13.39
CA LYS A 187 -1.95 -14.15 14.05
C LYS A 187 -0.50 -14.63 14.13
N SER A 188 0.21 -14.58 13.02
CA SER A 188 1.63 -14.94 12.92
C SER A 188 2.30 -14.30 11.72
N ILE A 189 3.62 -14.05 11.83
CA ILE A 189 4.52 -13.82 10.71
C ILE A 189 5.59 -14.92 10.79
N GLU A 190 5.65 -15.77 9.77
CA GLU A 190 6.58 -16.89 9.71
C GLU A 190 7.50 -16.71 8.52
N VAL A 191 8.80 -16.80 8.76
CA VAL A 191 9.84 -16.67 7.74
C VAL A 191 10.72 -17.90 7.77
N THR A 192 10.97 -18.47 6.60
CA THR A 192 11.92 -19.57 6.40
C THR A 192 12.88 -19.18 5.30
N ILE A 193 14.18 -19.32 5.54
CA ILE A 193 15.25 -19.05 4.57
C ILE A 193 16.10 -20.32 4.47
N ASN A 194 16.20 -20.89 3.27
CA ASN A 194 16.94 -22.12 2.99
C ASN A 194 16.59 -23.26 3.95
N GLY A 195 15.29 -23.44 4.24
CA GLY A 195 14.77 -24.47 5.14
C GLY A 195 14.96 -24.19 6.63
N LYS A 196 15.57 -23.06 7.00
CA LYS A 196 15.75 -22.67 8.41
C LYS A 196 14.69 -21.64 8.80
N LYS A 197 13.95 -21.91 9.86
CA LYS A 197 12.95 -20.99 10.41
C LYS A 197 13.66 -19.83 11.13
N VAL A 198 13.23 -18.60 10.80
CA VAL A 198 13.65 -17.37 11.51
C VAL A 198 12.84 -17.27 12.81
N ASP A 199 13.49 -16.94 13.90
CA ASP A 199 12.82 -16.57 15.15
C ASP A 199 12.25 -15.15 15.02
N PHE A 200 10.96 -15.06 14.65
CA PHE A 200 10.25 -13.80 14.44
C PHE A 200 9.40 -13.49 15.67
N PRO A 201 9.80 -12.53 16.53
CA PRO A 201 9.19 -12.35 17.83
C PRO A 201 7.78 -11.74 17.72
N LYS A 202 6.83 -12.25 18.51
CA LYS A 202 5.44 -11.73 18.52
C LYS A 202 5.37 -10.22 18.78
N LYS A 203 6.26 -9.69 19.62
CA LYS A 203 6.35 -8.24 19.90
C LYS A 203 6.65 -7.38 18.68
N ALA A 204 7.11 -7.98 17.57
CA ALA A 204 7.38 -7.27 16.33
C ALA A 204 6.10 -6.87 15.56
N TYR A 205 4.93 -7.42 15.93
CA TYR A 205 3.68 -7.14 15.22
C TYR A 205 2.44 -7.08 16.13
N SER A 206 2.55 -7.36 17.43
CA SER A 206 1.38 -7.48 18.33
C SER A 206 0.68 -6.15 18.64
N ASP A 207 1.31 -5.02 18.39
CA ASP A 207 0.77 -3.67 18.50
C ASP A 207 0.31 -3.05 17.16
N LEU A 208 0.46 -3.80 16.07
CA LEU A 208 0.02 -3.43 14.72
C LEU A 208 -1.34 -4.08 14.45
N LEU A 209 -2.37 -3.27 14.28
CA LEU A 209 -3.76 -3.73 14.18
C LEU A 209 -4.39 -3.30 12.86
N ASP A 210 -5.51 -3.91 12.52
CA ASP A 210 -6.19 -3.74 11.22
C ASP A 210 -5.23 -3.81 10.02
N PRO A 211 -4.42 -4.91 9.91
CA PRO A 211 -3.51 -5.10 8.79
C PRO A 211 -4.28 -5.14 7.46
N LEU A 212 -3.72 -4.52 6.42
CA LEU A 212 -4.22 -4.61 5.06
C LEU A 212 -3.47 -5.70 4.28
N SER A 213 -4.11 -6.30 3.29
CA SER A 213 -3.53 -7.36 2.43
C SER A 213 -2.61 -6.82 1.32
N ALA A 214 -1.89 -5.71 1.59
CA ALA A 214 -0.99 -5.07 0.62
C ALA A 214 0.48 -5.38 0.95
N ILE A 215 0.78 -6.65 1.26
CA ILE A 215 2.11 -7.08 1.67
C ILE A 215 3.03 -7.17 0.44
N LYS A 216 4.25 -6.66 0.59
CA LYS A 216 5.36 -6.81 -0.36
C LYS A 216 6.57 -7.39 0.37
N VAL A 217 7.27 -8.28 -0.30
CA VAL A 217 8.48 -8.92 0.24
C VAL A 217 9.64 -8.67 -0.73
N TYR A 218 10.76 -8.19 -0.20
CA TYR A 218 11.94 -7.86 -0.98
C TYR A 218 13.17 -8.50 -0.38
N TYR A 219 14.12 -8.86 -1.23
CA TYR A 219 15.37 -9.48 -0.82
C TYR A 219 16.59 -8.78 -1.44
N ASP A 220 17.48 -8.30 -0.59
CA ASP A 220 18.80 -7.78 -0.94
C ASP A 220 19.80 -8.95 -0.93
N GLU A 221 20.13 -9.45 -2.12
CA GLU A 221 21.04 -10.59 -2.29
C GLU A 221 22.47 -10.28 -1.83
N ASP A 222 22.90 -9.02 -1.96
CA ASP A 222 24.26 -8.60 -1.60
C ASP A 222 24.50 -8.61 -0.08
N ASN A 223 23.45 -8.37 0.71
CA ASN A 223 23.54 -8.25 2.17
C ASN A 223 22.82 -9.38 2.92
N ASP A 224 22.30 -10.39 2.21
CA ASP A 224 21.42 -11.44 2.77
C ASP A 224 20.34 -10.85 3.68
N ALA A 225 19.64 -9.82 3.15
CA ALA A 225 18.65 -9.09 3.92
C ALA A 225 17.25 -9.20 3.29
N LEU A 226 16.28 -9.64 4.07
CA LEU A 226 14.87 -9.75 3.70
C LEU A 226 14.08 -8.62 4.36
N TYR A 227 13.22 -7.98 3.58
CA TYR A 227 12.32 -6.92 4.00
C TYR A 227 10.87 -7.31 3.72
N ILE A 228 10.03 -7.19 4.74
CA ILE A 228 8.58 -7.38 4.61
C ILE A 228 7.94 -6.02 4.85
N VAL A 229 7.20 -5.52 3.86
CA VAL A 229 6.59 -4.19 3.90
C VAL A 229 5.10 -4.32 3.75
N THR A 230 4.34 -3.62 4.55
CA THR A 230 2.88 -3.56 4.45
C THR A 230 2.32 -2.30 5.12
N THR A 231 1.04 -2.10 4.93
CA THR A 231 0.23 -1.01 5.47
C THR A 231 -0.88 -1.59 6.35
N GLY A 232 -1.31 -0.86 7.34
CA GLY A 232 -2.48 -1.19 8.17
C GLY A 232 -3.20 0.05 8.66
N GLY A 233 -4.33 -0.15 9.36
CA GLY A 233 -5.19 0.93 9.80
C GLY A 233 -5.99 1.57 8.67
N ALA A 234 -6.66 2.68 8.97
CA ALA A 234 -7.41 3.48 8.01
C ALA A 234 -7.49 4.94 8.48
N GLY A 235 -7.51 5.87 7.52
CA GLY A 235 -7.63 7.30 7.79
C GLY A 235 -6.50 7.83 8.68
N ALA A 236 -6.83 8.48 9.80
CA ALA A 236 -5.85 9.07 10.70
C ALA A 236 -4.99 8.05 11.47
N ALA A 237 -5.42 6.78 11.50
CA ALA A 237 -4.69 5.68 12.14
C ALA A 237 -3.87 4.83 11.15
N GLU A 238 -3.78 5.22 9.89
CA GLU A 238 -2.97 4.52 8.89
C GLU A 238 -1.50 4.49 9.31
N TYR A 239 -0.87 3.32 9.12
CA TYR A 239 0.56 3.13 9.34
C TYR A 239 1.16 2.28 8.23
N ASP A 240 2.42 2.54 7.93
CA ASP A 240 3.27 1.67 7.12
C ASP A 240 4.28 0.99 8.03
N VAL A 241 4.62 -0.26 7.74
CA VAL A 241 5.63 -1.00 8.51
C VAL A 241 6.58 -1.75 7.58
N CYS A 242 7.85 -1.72 7.94
CA CYS A 242 8.90 -2.54 7.34
C CYS A 242 9.60 -3.36 8.41
N TRP A 243 9.60 -4.68 8.28
CA TRP A 243 10.42 -5.59 9.09
C TRP A 243 11.69 -5.99 8.33
N GLN A 244 12.77 -6.13 9.07
CA GLN A 244 14.09 -6.47 8.52
C GLN A 244 14.62 -7.77 9.15
N ILE A 245 15.05 -8.68 8.30
CA ILE A 245 15.76 -9.90 8.66
C ILE A 245 17.12 -9.87 7.94
N ILE A 246 18.24 -10.02 8.64
CA ILE A 246 19.58 -10.04 8.06
C ILE A 246 20.28 -11.34 8.47
N ASN A 247 20.87 -12.05 7.51
CA ASN A 247 21.55 -13.34 7.72
C ASN A 247 20.64 -14.34 8.48
N GLY A 248 19.37 -14.39 8.11
CA GLY A 248 18.38 -15.26 8.72
C GLY A 248 17.99 -14.92 10.17
N ILE A 249 18.31 -13.71 10.66
CA ILE A 249 17.99 -13.25 12.01
C ILE A 249 17.11 -12.00 11.94
N TYR A 250 15.96 -12.01 12.62
CA TYR A 250 15.15 -10.81 12.81
C TYR A 250 15.98 -9.72 13.50
N LYS A 251 16.02 -8.54 12.92
CA LYS A 251 16.80 -7.40 13.44
C LYS A 251 15.93 -6.35 14.08
N ASP A 252 15.03 -5.77 13.30
CA ASP A 252 14.23 -4.64 13.72
C ASP A 252 13.00 -4.47 12.82
N ARG A 253 12.17 -3.51 13.18
CA ARG A 253 11.10 -2.97 12.34
C ARG A 253 11.11 -1.46 12.39
N LYS A 254 10.61 -0.85 11.34
CA LYS A 254 10.29 0.56 11.27
C LYS A 254 8.81 0.74 11.01
N VAL A 255 8.15 1.59 11.79
CA VAL A 255 6.75 1.98 11.59
C VAL A 255 6.73 3.46 11.25
N GLY A 256 6.10 3.82 10.14
CA GLY A 256 5.80 5.19 9.74
C GLY A 256 4.31 5.45 9.89
N SER A 257 3.93 6.63 10.39
CA SER A 257 2.55 7.15 10.41
C SER A 257 2.59 8.57 9.84
N PHE A 258 1.71 8.89 8.88
CA PHE A 258 1.73 10.14 8.14
C PHE A 258 0.41 10.90 8.25
#